data_527e104cb2c902921c45ca6507a3c1bb
#
_entry.id   527e104cb2c902921c45ca6507a3c1bb
#
_cell.length_a   1.000
_cell.length_b   1.000
_cell.length_c   1.000
_cell.angle_alpha   90.00
_cell.angle_beta   90.00
_cell.angle_gamma   90.00
#
_symmetry.space_group_name_H-M   'P 1'
#
loop_
_entity.id
_entity.type
_entity.pdbx_description
1 polymer ?
#
loop_
_entity_poly.entity_id
_entity_poly.type
_entity_poly.pdbx_seq_one_letter_code
_entity_poly.pdbx_strand_id
1 'polypeptide(L)'
;MQVRTIREQVRAMQRHWPDFVVAEQLRDKVVWFGSLAGLERMYRVMIEYGLPREAAPPTLWRRFPVIRVLSPRLEPNFDAVEEAPLPHVYFTDSDITLSPLCLFDVEAGEWSHNDLIALTTVPWAADWLACYEGWRAIGRWYGGGRHAAIPEEKAS
;
A
#
# COMPACT_ATOMS: atom_id res chain seq x y z
N MET A 1 1.74 13.94 -20.14
CA MET A 1 1.76 12.68 -19.38
C MET A 1 0.37 12.08 -19.36
N GLN A 2 0.28 10.84 -19.72
CA GLN A 2 -1.00 10.15 -19.76
C GLN A 2 -1.32 9.55 -18.39
N VAL A 3 -2.52 9.87 -17.90
CA VAL A 3 -3.02 9.33 -16.63
C VAL A 3 -4.05 8.25 -16.96
N ARG A 4 -3.93 7.09 -16.31
CA ARG A 4 -4.92 6.03 -16.46
C ARG A 4 -6.25 6.45 -15.85
N THR A 5 -7.33 6.14 -16.54
CA THR A 5 -8.67 6.41 -16.00
C THR A 5 -9.01 5.43 -14.89
N ILE A 6 -9.97 5.81 -14.05
CA ILE A 6 -10.47 4.88 -13.02
C ILE A 6 -11.02 3.60 -13.67
N ARG A 7 -11.69 3.73 -14.81
CA ARG A 7 -12.24 2.57 -15.53
C ARG A 7 -11.13 1.62 -15.98
N GLU A 8 -10.00 2.15 -16.46
CA GLU A 8 -8.86 1.31 -16.84
C GLU A 8 -8.28 0.59 -15.63
N GLN A 9 -8.18 1.26 -14.49
CA GLN A 9 -7.71 0.65 -13.26
C GLN A 9 -8.64 -0.47 -12.80
N VAL A 10 -9.95 -0.24 -12.85
CA VAL A 10 -10.94 -1.23 -12.47
C VAL A 10 -10.89 -2.46 -13.39
N ARG A 11 -10.75 -2.24 -14.69
CA ARG A 11 -10.61 -3.36 -15.64
C ARG A 11 -9.39 -4.21 -15.35
N ALA A 12 -8.26 -3.57 -15.12
CA ALA A 12 -7.02 -4.29 -14.82
C ALA A 12 -7.17 -5.09 -13.53
N MET A 13 -7.80 -4.52 -12.51
CA MET A 13 -8.04 -5.23 -11.27
C MET A 13 -8.91 -6.46 -11.49
N GLN A 14 -10.00 -6.33 -12.24
CA GLN A 14 -10.86 -7.47 -12.55
C GLN A 14 -10.12 -8.57 -13.28
N ARG A 15 -9.19 -8.20 -14.16
CA ARG A 15 -8.43 -9.16 -14.94
C ARG A 15 -7.41 -9.92 -14.10
N HIS A 16 -6.68 -9.23 -13.25
CA HIS A 16 -5.55 -9.80 -12.50
C HIS A 16 -5.90 -10.24 -11.09
N TRP A 17 -6.90 -9.63 -10.48
CA TRP A 17 -7.31 -9.89 -9.11
C TRP A 17 -8.83 -9.93 -9.03
N PRO A 18 -9.48 -10.94 -9.68
CA PRO A 18 -10.94 -10.93 -9.85
C PRO A 18 -11.73 -11.00 -8.54
N ASP A 19 -11.10 -11.42 -7.45
CA ASP A 19 -11.76 -11.49 -6.17
C ASP A 19 -11.81 -10.15 -5.43
N PHE A 20 -11.11 -9.14 -5.92
CA PHE A 20 -11.24 -7.79 -5.39
C PHE A 20 -12.57 -7.20 -5.82
N VAL A 21 -13.27 -6.62 -4.85
CA VAL A 21 -14.62 -6.05 -5.05
C VAL A 21 -14.55 -4.53 -5.00
N VAL A 22 -15.16 -3.88 -5.98
CA VAL A 22 -15.30 -2.44 -5.98
C VAL A 22 -16.37 -2.05 -4.95
N ALA A 23 -15.98 -1.30 -3.93
CA ALA A 23 -16.89 -0.80 -2.91
C ALA A 23 -17.43 0.57 -3.29
N GLU A 24 -16.65 1.37 -3.98
CA GLU A 24 -17.05 2.69 -4.45
C GLU A 24 -16.34 2.98 -5.77
N GLN A 25 -17.07 3.49 -6.74
CA GLN A 25 -16.47 3.93 -7.99
C GLN A 25 -17.12 5.22 -8.43
N LEU A 26 -16.33 6.27 -8.48
CA LEU A 26 -16.70 7.55 -9.06
C LEU A 26 -15.84 7.78 -10.30
N ARG A 27 -16.07 8.87 -10.98
CA ARG A 27 -15.29 9.20 -12.16
C ARG A 27 -13.81 9.41 -11.85
N ASP A 28 -13.51 9.91 -10.65
CA ASP A 28 -12.16 10.27 -10.25
C ASP A 28 -11.68 9.53 -8.99
N LYS A 29 -12.41 8.53 -8.53
CA LYS A 29 -12.06 7.81 -7.31
C LYS A 29 -12.55 6.36 -7.37
N VAL A 30 -11.84 5.46 -6.73
CA VAL A 30 -12.26 4.08 -6.56
C VAL A 30 -11.77 3.54 -5.23
N VAL A 31 -12.59 2.68 -4.61
CA VAL A 31 -12.22 1.93 -3.41
C VAL A 31 -12.49 0.46 -3.65
N TRP A 32 -11.50 -0.38 -3.33
CA TRP A 32 -11.65 -1.83 -3.43
C TRP A 32 -11.47 -2.47 -2.05
N PHE A 33 -12.14 -3.58 -1.87
CA PHE A 33 -11.85 -4.53 -0.79
C PHE A 33 -11.42 -5.85 -1.41
N GLY A 34 -10.44 -6.49 -0.79
CA GLY A 34 -9.97 -7.78 -1.27
C GLY A 34 -9.15 -8.49 -0.21
N SER A 35 -8.61 -9.64 -0.58
CA SER A 35 -7.76 -10.42 0.30
C SER A 35 -6.43 -10.70 -0.37
N LEU A 36 -5.36 -10.65 0.41
CA LEU A 36 -4.01 -10.94 -0.04
C LEU A 36 -3.38 -11.95 0.90
N ALA A 37 -2.60 -12.85 0.34
CA ALA A 37 -1.87 -13.84 1.12
C ALA A 37 -0.50 -13.31 1.53
N GLY A 38 -0.18 -13.42 2.82
CA GLY A 38 1.20 -13.38 3.27
C GLY A 38 1.81 -14.77 3.07
N LEU A 39 2.81 -15.10 3.88
CA LEU A 39 3.40 -16.44 3.85
C LEU A 39 2.52 -17.46 4.57
N GLU A 40 1.91 -17.05 5.68
CA GLU A 40 1.18 -17.97 6.56
C GLU A 40 -0.30 -17.70 6.67
N ARG A 41 -0.75 -16.49 6.36
CA ARG A 41 -2.16 -16.12 6.54
C ARG A 41 -2.66 -15.20 5.44
N MET A 42 -3.99 -15.12 5.36
CA MET A 42 -4.69 -14.20 4.47
C MET A 42 -5.02 -12.92 5.22
N TYR A 43 -4.96 -11.80 4.51
CA TYR A 43 -5.29 -10.49 5.05
C TYR A 43 -6.36 -9.84 4.21
N ARG A 44 -7.34 -9.25 4.87
CA ARG A 44 -8.30 -8.39 4.18
C ARG A 44 -7.72 -7.00 4.10
N VAL A 45 -7.81 -6.43 2.91
CA VAL A 45 -7.22 -5.11 2.62
C VAL A 45 -8.24 -4.20 1.96
N MET A 46 -8.00 -2.89 2.11
CA MET A 46 -8.76 -1.86 1.42
C MET A 46 -7.78 -1.03 0.60
N ILE A 47 -8.10 -0.80 -0.66
CA ILE A 47 -7.30 0.08 -1.52
C ILE A 47 -8.15 1.29 -1.89
N GLU A 48 -7.61 2.47 -1.67
CA GLU A 48 -8.25 3.73 -1.97
C GLU A 48 -7.38 4.52 -2.94
N TYR A 49 -7.97 4.99 -4.03
CA TYR A 49 -7.21 5.69 -5.06
C TYR A 49 -8.09 6.73 -5.76
N GLY A 50 -7.52 7.88 -6.05
CA GLY A 50 -8.17 8.92 -6.82
C GLY A 50 -7.23 9.61 -7.78
N LEU A 51 -7.81 10.19 -8.82
CA LEU A 51 -7.03 10.97 -9.78
C LEU A 51 -6.58 12.29 -9.16
N PRO A 52 -5.47 12.85 -9.64
CA PRO A 52 -5.02 14.15 -9.18
C PRO A 52 -6.08 15.21 -9.45
N ARG A 53 -6.21 16.17 -8.55
CA ARG A 53 -7.21 17.22 -8.66
C ARG A 53 -6.63 18.52 -8.14
N GLU A 54 -6.49 19.52 -9.01
CA GLU A 54 -5.82 20.77 -8.66
C GLU A 54 -6.48 21.53 -7.51
N ALA A 55 -7.79 21.57 -7.48
CA ALA A 55 -8.52 22.33 -6.49
C ALA A 55 -8.78 21.56 -5.19
N ALA A 56 -8.41 20.30 -5.13
CA ALA A 56 -8.65 19.49 -3.94
C ALA A 56 -7.49 19.59 -2.96
N PRO A 57 -7.74 19.47 -1.64
CA PRO A 57 -6.67 19.32 -0.68
C PRO A 57 -5.79 18.12 -1.05
N PRO A 58 -4.49 18.20 -0.85
CA PRO A 58 -3.61 17.08 -1.15
C PRO A 58 -3.87 15.94 -0.17
N THR A 59 -4.60 14.95 -0.62
CA THR A 59 -4.82 13.72 0.15
C THR A 59 -3.91 12.63 -0.37
N LEU A 60 -3.54 11.72 0.51
CA LEU A 60 -2.60 10.67 0.17
C LEU A 60 -3.12 9.82 -1.00
N TRP A 61 -4.38 9.44 -0.97
CA TRP A 61 -4.98 8.59 -1.99
C TRP A 61 -5.16 9.26 -3.36
N ARG A 62 -4.97 10.58 -3.46
CA ARG A 62 -4.89 11.26 -4.76
C ARG A 62 -3.46 11.34 -5.31
N ARG A 63 -2.48 11.12 -4.45
CA ARG A 63 -1.08 11.09 -4.86
C ARG A 63 -0.68 9.71 -5.37
N PHE A 64 -1.18 8.66 -4.73
CA PHE A 64 -0.88 7.28 -5.07
C PHE A 64 -1.93 6.36 -4.43
N PRO A 65 -2.02 5.09 -4.87
CA PRO A 65 -2.94 4.15 -4.23
C PRO A 65 -2.56 3.90 -2.79
N VAL A 66 -3.52 4.04 -1.90
CA VAL A 66 -3.35 3.82 -0.47
C VAL A 66 -3.95 2.47 -0.12
N ILE A 67 -3.16 1.61 0.50
CA ILE A 67 -3.64 0.30 0.94
C ILE A 67 -3.50 0.16 2.44
N ARG A 68 -4.56 -0.33 3.09
CA ARG A 68 -4.62 -0.58 4.53
C ARG A 68 -5.00 -2.02 4.78
N VAL A 69 -4.39 -2.61 5.79
CA VAL A 69 -4.73 -3.96 6.24
C VAL A 69 -5.84 -3.85 7.28
N LEU A 70 -6.97 -4.49 7.00
CA LEU A 70 -8.14 -4.41 7.87
C LEU A 70 -8.20 -5.57 8.85
N SER A 71 -7.84 -6.79 8.42
CA SER A 71 -7.98 -7.99 9.24
C SER A 71 -7.11 -9.11 8.69
N PRO A 72 -6.41 -9.89 9.53
CA PRO A 72 -6.19 -9.55 10.93
C PRO A 72 -5.43 -8.25 11.08
N ARG A 73 -5.65 -7.56 12.17
CA ARG A 73 -5.00 -6.26 12.39
C ARG A 73 -3.49 -6.41 12.44
N LEU A 74 -2.79 -5.41 11.92
CA LEU A 74 -1.35 -5.35 12.09
C LEU A 74 -1.02 -5.25 13.57
N GLU A 75 0.04 -5.92 14.00
CA GLU A 75 0.46 -5.94 15.39
C GLU A 75 1.76 -5.16 15.54
N PRO A 76 1.71 -3.99 16.20
CA PRO A 76 2.93 -3.24 16.46
C PRO A 76 3.83 -3.97 17.43
N ASN A 77 5.13 -3.73 17.31
CA ASN A 77 6.11 -4.19 18.28
C ASN A 77 7.05 -3.03 18.59
N PHE A 78 6.85 -2.41 19.75
CA PHE A 78 7.64 -1.25 20.17
C PHE A 78 9.06 -1.64 20.58
N ASP A 79 9.31 -2.92 20.78
CA ASP A 79 10.62 -3.46 21.18
C ASP A 79 11.35 -4.14 20.02
N ALA A 80 10.85 -4.03 18.81
CA ALA A 80 11.50 -4.64 17.66
C ALA A 80 12.90 -4.06 17.44
N VAL A 81 13.81 -4.92 17.01
CA VAL A 81 15.19 -4.52 16.74
C VAL A 81 15.26 -3.49 15.61
N GLU A 82 14.44 -3.70 14.59
CA GLU A 82 14.36 -2.81 13.44
C GLU A 82 12.90 -2.39 13.21
N GLU A 83 12.70 -1.19 12.73
CA GLU A 83 11.42 -0.71 12.23
C GLU A 83 10.29 -0.71 13.26
N ALA A 84 10.61 -0.48 14.52
CA ALA A 84 9.58 -0.34 15.54
C ALA A 84 8.84 1.00 15.38
N PRO A 85 7.54 1.08 15.65
CA PRO A 85 6.65 0.00 16.07
C PRO A 85 6.03 -0.81 14.94
N LEU A 86 6.09 -0.35 13.69
CA LEU A 86 5.62 -1.03 12.49
C LEU A 86 6.54 -0.67 11.33
N PRO A 87 6.94 -1.66 10.50
CA PRO A 87 7.82 -1.38 9.37
C PRO A 87 7.05 -0.73 8.22
N HIS A 88 7.70 0.23 7.60
CA HIS A 88 7.32 0.77 6.28
C HIS A 88 5.82 1.05 6.12
N VAL A 89 5.32 1.94 6.98
CA VAL A 89 3.95 2.46 6.90
C VAL A 89 3.99 3.98 7.05
N TYR A 90 2.91 4.61 6.61
CA TYR A 90 2.70 6.05 6.81
C TYR A 90 1.88 6.24 8.08
N PHE A 91 2.47 6.84 9.12
CA PHE A 91 1.78 7.08 10.39
C PHE A 91 0.88 8.31 10.28
N THR A 92 -0.18 8.21 9.48
CA THR A 92 -1.11 9.30 9.25
C THR A 92 -2.43 9.15 10.01
N ASP A 93 -2.69 7.95 10.51
CA ASP A 93 -3.92 7.62 11.20
C ASP A 93 -3.68 7.59 12.71
N SER A 94 -4.72 7.91 13.50
CA SER A 94 -4.63 7.83 14.96
C SER A 94 -4.45 6.38 15.43
N ASP A 95 -5.02 5.43 14.71
CA ASP A 95 -4.83 4.01 14.95
C ASP A 95 -3.68 3.52 14.07
N ILE A 96 -2.53 3.27 14.67
CA ILE A 96 -1.35 2.86 13.91
C ILE A 96 -1.52 1.54 13.18
N THR A 97 -2.45 0.67 13.64
CA THR A 97 -2.71 -0.59 12.98
C THR A 97 -3.45 -0.42 11.65
N LEU A 98 -3.98 0.76 11.37
CA LEU A 98 -4.62 1.12 10.11
C LEU A 98 -3.75 2.00 9.23
N SER A 99 -2.46 2.10 9.56
CA SER A 99 -1.53 2.90 8.77
C SER A 99 -1.44 2.40 7.33
N PRO A 100 -1.47 3.31 6.36
CA PRO A 100 -1.23 2.93 4.96
C PRO A 100 0.14 2.31 4.79
N LEU A 101 0.23 1.26 3.99
CA LEU A 101 1.51 0.61 3.69
C LEU A 101 2.36 1.51 2.79
N CYS A 102 3.64 1.59 3.09
CA CYS A 102 4.61 2.31 2.27
C CYS A 102 5.25 1.31 1.30
N LEU A 103 4.82 1.32 0.06
CA LEU A 103 5.20 0.31 -0.93
C LEU A 103 6.19 0.83 -1.97
N PHE A 104 6.29 2.15 -2.13
CA PHE A 104 7.13 2.75 -3.17
C PHE A 104 7.50 4.17 -2.76
N ASP A 105 8.58 4.66 -3.36
CA ASP A 105 8.99 6.05 -3.19
C ASP A 105 8.46 6.87 -4.37
N VAL A 106 7.39 7.60 -4.11
CA VAL A 106 6.75 8.41 -5.15
C VAL A 106 7.65 9.54 -5.63
N GLU A 107 8.43 10.10 -4.72
CA GLU A 107 9.35 11.18 -5.07
C GLU A 107 10.49 10.69 -5.97
N ALA A 108 10.88 9.43 -5.83
CA ALA A 108 11.85 8.79 -6.70
C ALA A 108 11.24 8.28 -8.00
N GLY A 109 9.95 8.49 -8.21
CA GLY A 109 9.28 8.08 -9.43
C GLY A 109 8.96 6.59 -9.51
N GLU A 110 8.93 5.90 -8.40
CA GLU A 110 8.63 4.45 -8.39
C GLU A 110 7.19 4.13 -8.71
N TRP A 111 6.31 5.11 -8.60
CA TRP A 111 4.92 4.97 -8.98
C TRP A 111 4.39 6.25 -9.61
N SER A 112 3.55 6.11 -10.62
CA SER A 112 2.89 7.24 -11.27
C SER A 112 1.46 6.88 -11.65
N HIS A 113 0.66 7.90 -11.95
CA HIS A 113 -0.74 7.71 -12.35
C HIS A 113 -0.89 7.01 -13.70
N ASN A 114 0.19 6.70 -14.38
CA ASN A 114 0.20 5.89 -15.59
C ASN A 114 0.34 4.39 -15.29
N ASP A 115 0.70 4.04 -14.06
CA ASP A 115 0.87 2.65 -13.66
C ASP A 115 -0.45 1.98 -13.35
N LEU A 116 -0.50 0.67 -13.53
CA LEU A 116 -1.66 -0.14 -13.16
C LEU A 116 -1.52 -0.62 -11.73
N ILE A 117 -2.49 -0.27 -10.92
CA ILE A 117 -2.52 -0.66 -9.48
C ILE A 117 -2.47 -2.19 -9.35
N ALA A 118 -3.16 -2.90 -10.24
CA ALA A 118 -3.19 -4.36 -10.22
C ALA A 118 -1.82 -5.00 -10.43
N LEU A 119 -0.90 -4.30 -11.11
CA LEU A 119 0.42 -4.83 -11.43
C LEU A 119 1.54 -4.23 -10.55
N THR A 120 1.22 -3.26 -9.75
CA THR A 120 2.20 -2.58 -8.89
C THR A 120 1.81 -2.68 -7.42
N THR A 121 0.84 -1.90 -7.00
CA THR A 121 0.40 -1.81 -5.60
C THR A 121 0.04 -3.17 -5.03
N VAL A 122 -0.76 -3.95 -5.74
CA VAL A 122 -1.28 -5.21 -5.20
C VAL A 122 -0.17 -6.26 -5.00
N PRO A 123 0.65 -6.58 -6.01
CA PRO A 123 1.75 -7.53 -5.77
C PRO A 123 2.77 -7.01 -4.76
N TRP A 124 3.04 -5.71 -4.74
CA TRP A 124 3.97 -5.15 -3.77
C TRP A 124 3.42 -5.23 -2.34
N ALA A 125 2.10 -5.07 -2.18
CA ALA A 125 1.47 -5.26 -0.89
C ALA A 125 1.56 -6.71 -0.40
N ALA A 126 1.41 -7.68 -1.30
CA ALA A 126 1.60 -9.08 -0.95
C ALA A 126 3.03 -9.35 -0.47
N ASP A 127 4.03 -8.77 -1.15
CA ASP A 127 5.42 -8.87 -0.72
C ASP A 127 5.62 -8.22 0.66
N TRP A 128 5.00 -7.07 0.88
CA TRP A 128 5.07 -6.39 2.17
C TRP A 128 4.53 -7.27 3.29
N LEU A 129 3.39 -7.94 3.05
CA LEU A 129 2.78 -8.83 4.05
C LEU A 129 3.69 -10.00 4.39
N ALA A 130 4.34 -10.59 3.40
CA ALA A 130 5.32 -11.66 3.63
C ALA A 130 6.49 -11.17 4.50
N CYS A 131 7.01 -9.99 4.21
CA CYS A 131 8.08 -9.39 4.98
C CYS A 131 7.63 -9.01 6.40
N TYR A 132 6.40 -8.56 6.55
CA TYR A 132 5.81 -8.23 7.84
C TYR A 132 5.74 -9.48 8.74
N GLU A 133 5.33 -10.62 8.18
CA GLU A 133 5.29 -11.87 8.94
C GLU A 133 6.68 -12.28 9.40
N GLY A 134 7.68 -12.13 8.54
CA GLY A 134 9.06 -12.37 8.94
C GLY A 134 9.54 -11.42 10.02
N TRP A 135 9.19 -10.14 9.89
CA TRP A 135 9.54 -9.12 10.89
C TRP A 135 8.89 -9.43 12.25
N ARG A 136 7.64 -9.86 12.25
CA ARG A 136 6.97 -10.25 13.49
C ARG A 136 7.70 -11.39 14.19
N ALA A 137 8.24 -12.31 13.41
CA ALA A 137 8.90 -13.49 13.96
C ALA A 137 10.26 -13.17 14.58
N ILE A 138 11.04 -12.28 13.97
CA ILE A 138 12.43 -12.07 14.37
C ILE A 138 12.80 -10.60 14.63
N GLY A 139 11.91 -9.66 14.43
CA GLY A 139 12.16 -8.24 14.67
C GLY A 139 13.04 -7.56 13.63
N ARG A 140 13.30 -8.21 12.50
CA ARG A 140 14.11 -7.66 11.42
C ARG A 140 13.32 -7.62 10.12
N TRP A 141 13.56 -6.57 9.35
CA TRP A 141 12.90 -6.38 8.06
C TRP A 141 13.82 -6.80 6.92
N TYR A 142 13.42 -7.83 6.20
CA TYR A 142 14.14 -8.30 5.02
C TYR A 142 13.48 -7.92 3.70
N GLY A 143 12.53 -6.99 3.75
CA GLY A 143 11.85 -6.54 2.56
C GLY A 143 12.77 -5.83 1.60
N GLY A 144 12.36 -5.79 0.36
CA GLY A 144 13.07 -5.06 -0.65
C GLY A 144 13.24 -3.60 -0.27
N GLY A 145 14.33 -3.04 -0.65
CA GLY A 145 14.66 -1.68 -0.32
C GLY A 145 14.12 -0.67 -1.31
N ARG A 146 12.91 -0.89 -1.79
CA ARG A 146 12.37 0.01 -2.82
C ARG A 146 12.26 1.45 -2.38
N HIS A 147 11.92 1.64 -1.12
CA HIS A 147 11.68 2.97 -0.59
C HIS A 147 12.17 3.09 0.83
N ALA A 148 12.25 2.00 1.52
CA ALA A 148 12.45 2.00 2.95
C ALA A 148 13.87 2.31 3.34
N ALA A 149 14.81 1.70 2.68
CA ALA A 149 16.23 1.89 3.01
C ALA A 149 16.72 3.28 2.61
N ILE A 150 16.13 3.85 1.58
CA ILE A 150 16.57 5.13 1.03
C ILE A 150 16.49 6.27 2.04
N PRO A 151 15.39 6.45 2.75
CA PRO A 151 15.32 7.51 3.76
C PRO A 151 16.32 7.32 4.89
N GLU A 152 16.57 6.09 5.28
CA GLU A 152 17.55 5.80 6.33
C GLU A 152 18.96 6.11 5.88
N GLU A 153 19.30 5.79 4.67
CA GLU A 153 20.60 6.13 4.09
C GLU A 153 20.81 7.63 4.06
N LYS A 154 19.78 8.37 3.78
CA LYS A 154 19.86 9.82 3.77
C LYS A 154 20.05 10.39 5.17
N ALA A 155 19.53 9.72 6.16
CA ALA A 155 19.64 10.16 7.54
C ALA A 155 21.03 9.89 8.11
N SER A 156 21.74 8.94 7.60
CA SER A 156 23.09 8.59 8.03
C SER A 156 24.14 9.42 7.31
#